data_3539a80e7e67ac93e3bba475907ae2fe
#
_entry.id   3539a80e7e67ac93e3bba475907ae2fe
#
_cell.length_a   1.000
_cell.length_b   1.000
_cell.length_c   1.000
_cell.angle_alpha   90.00
_cell.angle_beta   90.00
_cell.angle_gamma   90.00
#
_symmetry.space_group_name_H-M   'P 1'
#
loop_
_entity.id
_entity.type
_entity.pdbx_description
1 polymer ?
#
loop_
_entity_poly.entity_id
_entity_poly.type
_entity_poly.pdbx_seq_one_letter_code
_entity_poly.pdbx_strand_id
1 'polypeptide(L)'
;GMNKIIKYIGASAVICLMAGCTTNFEDFNTNPYQPSKVPANTLLSGMFNVYAAPMQNDCQHINCMWACFSGQITAPSTWSKGENLFAYYNAMEDHNAATWAKIYARIYPNFFRIEEATEKKGVIYAMAQLTRIYAMQMMASLQGPIPYSKVKSGDIRAAYDDEPTAWRAMFDDLDNVIAILKSAAELGINQDLAAVDQFYGGNCEKWMKFANTLKLRMAIRVSGVADYAQAKAEEAVRGGVLESVSDSSYDTTSSGINENGYAIVSGWGEVRANACITSYMNGYKDPRRSAYFTKQAAGFSEDYVGVRSGSSVAPNPSDYQNYSNLMITTDKTLPQPVMYAAEAAFLRAEGVRQASSNSSGVLIPIAINFGA
;
A
#
# COMPACT_ATOMS: atom_id res chain seq x y z
N GLY A 1 -61.66 -11.87 -50.24
CA GLY A 1 -60.51 -12.73 -49.92
C GLY A 1 -59.15 -11.96 -50.04
N MET A 2 -58.98 -11.04 -50.99
CA MET A 2 -57.70 -10.43 -51.32
C MET A 2 -57.16 -9.45 -50.24
N ASN A 3 -58.01 -8.75 -49.50
CA ASN A 3 -57.59 -7.83 -48.43
C ASN A 3 -57.08 -8.49 -47.15
N LYS A 4 -57.31 -9.79 -46.91
CA LYS A 4 -56.76 -10.53 -45.79
C LYS A 4 -55.34 -11.01 -46.12
N ILE A 5 -55.07 -11.41 -47.35
CA ILE A 5 -53.74 -11.93 -47.79
C ILE A 5 -52.72 -10.78 -47.79
N ILE A 6 -53.09 -9.57 -48.19
CA ILE A 6 -52.21 -8.38 -48.14
C ILE A 6 -51.82 -7.99 -46.71
N LYS A 7 -52.73 -8.17 -45.72
CA LYS A 7 -52.45 -7.90 -44.30
C LYS A 7 -51.46 -8.89 -43.71
N TYR A 8 -51.50 -10.15 -44.11
CA TYR A 8 -50.54 -11.18 -43.60
C TYR A 8 -49.17 -11.07 -44.28
N ILE A 9 -49.07 -10.68 -45.52
CA ILE A 9 -47.81 -10.40 -46.23
C ILE A 9 -47.14 -9.17 -45.63
N GLY A 10 -47.87 -8.11 -45.32
CA GLY A 10 -47.37 -6.92 -44.65
C GLY A 10 -46.84 -7.19 -43.24
N ALA A 11 -47.57 -8.02 -42.44
CA ALA A 11 -47.17 -8.39 -41.09
C ALA A 11 -45.87 -9.29 -41.10
N SER A 12 -45.76 -10.21 -42.04
CA SER A 12 -44.59 -11.08 -42.14
C SER A 12 -43.33 -10.32 -42.59
N ALA A 13 -43.50 -9.32 -43.48
CA ALA A 13 -42.37 -8.47 -43.92
C ALA A 13 -41.83 -7.57 -42.80
N VAL A 14 -42.70 -7.06 -41.89
CA VAL A 14 -42.30 -6.25 -40.76
C VAL A 14 -41.57 -7.11 -39.69
N ILE A 15 -41.99 -8.37 -39.49
CA ILE A 15 -41.31 -9.28 -38.54
C ILE A 15 -39.93 -9.69 -39.06
N CYS A 16 -39.76 -9.90 -40.38
CA CYS A 16 -38.43 -10.20 -40.96
C CYS A 16 -37.49 -8.99 -40.93
N LEU A 17 -37.97 -7.76 -40.95
CA LEU A 17 -37.15 -6.56 -40.84
C LEU A 17 -36.68 -6.27 -39.43
N MET A 18 -37.39 -6.78 -38.40
CA MET A 18 -37.00 -6.64 -37.00
C MET A 18 -36.01 -7.72 -36.55
N ALA A 19 -35.90 -8.86 -37.23
CA ALA A 19 -34.97 -9.94 -36.90
C ALA A 19 -33.60 -9.74 -37.52
N GLY A 20 -33.43 -8.81 -38.42
CA GLY A 20 -32.15 -8.56 -39.10
C GLY A 20 -31.17 -7.61 -38.40
N CYS A 21 -31.63 -6.90 -37.36
CA CYS A 21 -30.80 -5.87 -36.71
C CYS A 21 -30.06 -6.30 -35.44
N THR A 22 -30.21 -7.55 -34.99
CA THR A 22 -29.61 -7.99 -33.71
C THR A 22 -28.47 -9.01 -33.86
N THR A 23 -28.28 -9.58 -35.04
CA THR A 23 -27.27 -10.64 -35.24
C THR A 23 -25.83 -10.17 -35.35
N ASN A 24 -25.56 -8.87 -35.49
CA ASN A 24 -24.20 -8.33 -35.58
C ASN A 24 -23.93 -7.21 -34.57
N PHE A 25 -24.75 -7.06 -33.52
CA PHE A 25 -24.56 -5.98 -32.55
C PHE A 25 -23.30 -6.20 -31.69
N GLU A 26 -22.93 -7.45 -31.44
CA GLU A 26 -21.69 -7.79 -30.75
C GLU A 26 -20.45 -7.53 -31.60
N ASP A 27 -20.50 -7.81 -32.91
CA ASP A 27 -19.38 -7.59 -33.83
C ASP A 27 -19.13 -6.10 -34.12
N PHE A 28 -20.17 -5.27 -34.13
CA PHE A 28 -20.02 -3.82 -34.32
C PHE A 28 -19.58 -3.06 -33.08
N ASN A 29 -19.82 -3.62 -31.87
CA ASN A 29 -19.41 -3.04 -30.61
C ASN A 29 -18.07 -3.58 -30.08
N THR A 30 -17.51 -4.61 -30.67
CA THR A 30 -16.13 -5.02 -30.38
C THR A 30 -15.17 -4.09 -31.12
N ASN A 31 -14.49 -3.24 -30.35
CA ASN A 31 -13.40 -2.43 -30.88
C ASN A 31 -12.31 -3.39 -31.42
N PRO A 32 -12.08 -3.47 -32.76
CA PRO A 32 -11.10 -4.42 -33.32
C PRO A 32 -9.66 -4.12 -32.89
N TYR A 33 -9.44 -2.98 -32.25
CA TYR A 33 -8.15 -2.56 -31.69
C TYR A 33 -8.05 -2.80 -30.16
N GLN A 34 -9.11 -3.29 -29.53
CA GLN A 34 -9.00 -3.73 -28.13
C GLN A 34 -8.49 -5.17 -28.10
N PRO A 35 -7.32 -5.44 -27.48
CA PRO A 35 -6.88 -6.81 -27.30
C PRO A 35 -7.97 -7.60 -26.57
N SER A 36 -8.41 -8.69 -27.16
CA SER A 36 -9.52 -9.50 -26.61
C SER A 36 -9.23 -10.08 -25.23
N LYS A 37 -7.96 -10.13 -24.81
CA LYS A 37 -7.52 -10.45 -23.45
C LYS A 37 -6.21 -9.71 -23.12
N VAL A 38 -6.22 -8.89 -22.08
CA VAL A 38 -5.00 -8.34 -21.50
C VAL A 38 -4.29 -9.43 -20.71
N PRO A 39 -3.00 -9.70 -20.92
CA PRO A 39 -2.26 -10.70 -20.15
C PRO A 39 -2.32 -10.45 -18.64
N ALA A 40 -2.39 -11.51 -17.83
CA ALA A 40 -2.52 -11.40 -16.37
C ALA A 40 -1.34 -10.66 -15.73
N ASN A 41 -0.11 -10.82 -16.23
CA ASN A 41 1.06 -10.08 -15.75
C ASN A 41 0.96 -8.57 -16.04
N THR A 42 0.38 -8.16 -17.17
CA THR A 42 0.12 -6.75 -17.47
C THR A 42 -0.91 -6.15 -16.51
N LEU A 43 -1.95 -6.91 -16.15
CA LEU A 43 -2.93 -6.49 -15.14
C LEU A 43 -2.28 -6.36 -13.76
N LEU A 44 -1.35 -7.28 -13.42
CA LEU A 44 -0.59 -7.23 -12.18
C LEU A 44 0.30 -5.99 -12.09
N SER A 45 0.96 -5.59 -13.19
CA SER A 45 1.72 -4.34 -13.24
C SER A 45 0.88 -3.12 -12.87
N GLY A 46 -0.39 -3.09 -13.31
CA GLY A 46 -1.34 -2.04 -12.91
C GLY A 46 -1.67 -2.06 -11.41
N MET A 47 -1.67 -3.23 -10.77
CA MET A 47 -1.89 -3.35 -9.32
C MET A 47 -0.69 -2.90 -8.50
N PHE A 48 0.53 -3.06 -9.01
CA PHE A 48 1.76 -2.71 -8.30
C PHE A 48 1.86 -1.24 -7.88
N ASN A 49 1.16 -0.35 -8.59
CA ASN A 49 1.07 1.06 -8.18
C ASN A 49 0.53 1.25 -6.75
N VAL A 50 -0.17 0.27 -6.21
CA VAL A 50 -0.69 0.31 -4.84
C VAL A 50 0.41 0.28 -3.77
N TYR A 51 1.54 -0.34 -4.03
CA TYR A 51 2.66 -0.36 -3.08
C TYR A 51 3.22 1.04 -2.80
N ALA A 52 3.26 1.89 -3.81
CA ALA A 52 3.71 3.27 -3.68
C ALA A 52 2.55 4.26 -3.40
N ALA A 53 1.29 3.82 -3.50
CA ALA A 53 0.12 4.71 -3.40
C ALA A 53 0.10 5.61 -2.16
N PRO A 54 0.49 5.16 -0.95
CA PRO A 54 0.54 6.03 0.22
C PRO A 54 1.54 7.18 0.10
N MET A 55 2.52 7.04 -0.80
CA MET A 55 3.59 8.00 -1.04
C MET A 55 3.39 8.82 -2.31
N GLN A 56 2.36 8.52 -3.10
CA GLN A 56 2.07 9.22 -4.35
C GLN A 56 1.38 10.57 -4.11
N ASN A 57 1.44 11.42 -5.11
CA ASN A 57 0.91 12.78 -5.06
C ASN A 57 -0.53 12.89 -4.51
N ASP A 58 -1.41 11.99 -4.90
CA ASP A 58 -2.80 12.04 -4.43
C ASP A 58 -3.01 11.49 -3.01
N CYS A 59 -2.01 10.80 -2.46
CA CYS A 59 -2.06 10.19 -1.14
C CYS A 59 -1.05 10.80 -0.15
N GLN A 60 -0.29 11.82 -0.56
CA GLN A 60 0.70 12.45 0.31
C GLN A 60 0.09 13.01 1.59
N HIS A 61 -1.17 13.44 1.55
CA HIS A 61 -1.88 13.90 2.74
C HIS A 61 -1.99 12.81 3.80
N ILE A 62 -2.34 11.58 3.41
CA ILE A 62 -2.43 10.44 4.32
C ILE A 62 -1.08 10.16 4.94
N ASN A 63 -0.04 10.12 4.12
CA ASN A 63 1.31 9.85 4.57
C ASN A 63 1.86 10.95 5.48
N CYS A 64 1.65 12.21 5.12
CA CYS A 64 2.00 13.35 5.97
C CYS A 64 1.23 13.33 7.30
N MET A 65 -0.03 12.94 7.29
CA MET A 65 -0.85 12.80 8.48
C MET A 65 -0.25 11.74 9.43
N TRP A 66 0.10 10.56 8.93
CA TRP A 66 0.73 9.52 9.75
C TRP A 66 2.08 9.93 10.29
N ALA A 67 2.91 10.55 9.45
CA ALA A 67 4.22 11.02 9.86
C ALA A 67 4.14 12.17 10.88
N CYS A 68 3.11 13.02 10.82
CA CYS A 68 2.82 14.02 11.85
C CYS A 68 2.38 13.37 13.16
N PHE A 69 1.47 12.40 13.10
CA PHE A 69 0.96 11.71 14.29
C PHE A 69 2.03 10.86 14.99
N SER A 70 2.96 10.31 14.23
CA SER A 70 4.11 9.57 14.77
C SER A 70 5.28 10.47 15.23
N GLY A 71 5.17 11.79 15.08
CA GLY A 71 6.19 12.74 15.53
C GLY A 71 7.45 12.79 14.66
N GLN A 72 7.38 12.36 13.40
CA GLN A 72 8.50 12.41 12.45
C GLN A 72 8.58 13.73 11.73
N ILE A 73 7.45 14.20 11.22
CA ILE A 73 7.33 15.52 10.58
C ILE A 73 6.20 16.30 11.24
N THR A 74 6.09 17.57 10.89
CA THR A 74 4.92 18.39 11.21
C THR A 74 4.54 19.24 10.02
N ALA A 75 3.25 19.53 9.86
CA ALA A 75 2.76 20.52 8.91
C ALA A 75 2.75 21.89 9.61
N PRO A 76 3.69 22.78 9.29
CA PRO A 76 3.87 24.01 10.07
C PRO A 76 2.90 25.11 9.70
N SER A 77 2.17 24.97 8.62
CA SER A 77 1.24 26.00 8.12
C SER A 77 -0.16 25.42 7.92
N THR A 78 -1.10 26.32 7.69
CA THR A 78 -2.48 25.92 7.40
C THR A 78 -2.59 25.33 6.00
N TRP A 79 -3.14 24.12 5.92
CA TRP A 79 -3.50 23.49 4.67
C TRP A 79 -4.99 23.63 4.42
N SER A 80 -5.42 23.41 3.18
CA SER A 80 -6.82 23.35 2.79
C SER A 80 -7.73 24.23 3.65
N LYS A 81 -8.55 25.05 3.11
CA LYS A 81 -9.51 25.89 3.85
C LYS A 81 -8.95 26.70 5.05
N GLY A 82 -7.62 26.80 5.16
CA GLY A 82 -6.97 27.58 6.22
C GLY A 82 -6.79 26.86 7.55
N GLU A 83 -6.88 25.53 7.59
CA GLU A 83 -6.72 24.75 8.82
C GLU A 83 -5.52 23.81 8.74
N ASN A 84 -4.67 23.80 9.77
CA ASN A 84 -3.61 22.81 9.92
C ASN A 84 -4.12 21.64 10.75
N LEU A 85 -4.70 20.67 10.07
CA LEU A 85 -5.36 19.55 10.72
C LEU A 85 -4.39 18.49 11.20
N PHE A 86 -3.25 18.31 10.52
CA PHE A 86 -2.28 17.28 10.85
C PHE A 86 -1.52 17.59 12.13
N ALA A 87 -1.14 18.84 12.36
CA ALA A 87 -0.45 19.24 13.58
C ALA A 87 -1.33 19.14 14.85
N TYR A 88 -2.65 19.13 14.69
CA TYR A 88 -3.62 19.06 15.79
C TYR A 88 -4.30 17.70 15.93
N TYR A 89 -3.80 16.66 15.25
CA TYR A 89 -4.39 15.32 15.29
C TYR A 89 -5.84 15.30 14.82
N ASN A 90 -6.14 16.05 13.80
CA ASN A 90 -7.47 16.16 13.21
C ASN A 90 -7.43 15.85 11.71
N ALA A 91 -8.07 14.77 11.29
CA ALA A 91 -8.12 14.32 9.91
C ALA A 91 -9.35 14.88 9.21
N MET A 92 -9.20 15.27 7.94
CA MET A 92 -10.32 15.69 7.09
C MET A 92 -10.99 14.49 6.43
N GLU A 93 -12.29 14.60 6.21
CA GLU A 93 -13.08 13.61 5.49
C GLU A 93 -12.52 13.32 4.10
N ASP A 94 -12.18 14.37 3.34
CA ASP A 94 -11.60 14.23 2.00
C ASP A 94 -10.28 13.43 1.99
N HIS A 95 -9.45 13.60 3.01
CA HIS A 95 -8.19 12.86 3.13
C HIS A 95 -8.43 11.39 3.47
N ASN A 96 -9.42 11.09 4.30
CA ASN A 96 -9.82 9.71 4.58
C ASN A 96 -10.42 9.04 3.34
N ALA A 97 -11.26 9.76 2.59
CA ALA A 97 -11.87 9.26 1.34
C ALA A 97 -10.82 8.99 0.26
N ALA A 98 -9.71 9.75 0.21
CA ALA A 98 -8.63 9.54 -0.75
C ALA A 98 -8.04 8.13 -0.66
N THR A 99 -7.97 7.55 0.53
CA THR A 99 -7.49 6.17 0.73
C THR A 99 -8.35 5.16 -0.03
N TRP A 100 -9.67 5.29 0.06
CA TRP A 100 -10.61 4.43 -0.69
C TRP A 100 -10.44 4.59 -2.19
N ALA A 101 -10.39 5.81 -2.68
CA ALA A 101 -10.29 6.09 -4.10
C ALA A 101 -8.96 5.65 -4.72
N LYS A 102 -7.87 5.81 -4.00
CA LYS A 102 -6.51 5.59 -4.53
C LYS A 102 -5.95 4.21 -4.23
N ILE A 103 -6.43 3.54 -3.19
CA ILE A 103 -5.94 2.22 -2.78
C ILE A 103 -6.98 1.16 -3.11
N TYR A 104 -8.15 1.21 -2.46
CA TYR A 104 -9.18 0.18 -2.60
C TYR A 104 -9.68 0.03 -4.05
N ALA A 105 -10.07 1.12 -4.68
CA ALA A 105 -10.65 1.07 -6.04
C ALA A 105 -9.66 0.62 -7.12
N ARG A 106 -8.35 0.73 -6.88
CA ARG A 106 -7.33 0.29 -7.85
C ARG A 106 -7.03 -1.21 -7.81
N ILE A 107 -7.41 -1.90 -6.74
CA ILE A 107 -7.10 -3.32 -6.54
C ILE A 107 -8.08 -4.22 -7.29
N TYR A 108 -9.36 -4.10 -6.98
CA TYR A 108 -10.34 -5.13 -7.33
C TYR A 108 -10.61 -5.32 -8.82
N PRO A 109 -10.67 -4.27 -9.67
CA PRO A 109 -10.92 -4.47 -11.09
C PRO A 109 -9.88 -5.38 -11.77
N ASN A 110 -8.60 -5.18 -11.46
CA ASN A 110 -7.53 -6.01 -12.01
C ASN A 110 -7.42 -7.35 -11.29
N PHE A 111 -7.62 -7.37 -9.99
CA PHE A 111 -7.58 -8.60 -9.18
C PHE A 111 -8.54 -9.66 -9.69
N PHE A 112 -9.81 -9.33 -9.91
CA PHE A 112 -10.80 -10.28 -10.39
C PHE A 112 -10.50 -10.79 -11.81
N ARG A 113 -9.98 -9.93 -12.67
CA ARG A 113 -9.54 -10.35 -14.02
C ARG A 113 -8.35 -11.30 -13.98
N ILE A 114 -7.41 -11.09 -13.06
CA ILE A 114 -6.28 -12.00 -12.84
C ILE A 114 -6.79 -13.31 -12.25
N GLU A 115 -7.68 -13.27 -11.28
CA GLU A 115 -8.30 -14.42 -10.66
C GLU A 115 -8.97 -15.34 -11.70
N GLU A 116 -9.73 -14.73 -12.61
CA GLU A 116 -10.37 -15.44 -13.74
C GLU A 116 -9.33 -15.99 -14.72
N ALA A 117 -8.37 -15.18 -15.16
CA ALA A 117 -7.39 -15.57 -16.16
C ALA A 117 -6.42 -16.66 -15.68
N THR A 118 -6.15 -16.75 -14.39
CA THR A 118 -5.19 -17.68 -13.78
C THR A 118 -5.87 -18.86 -13.09
N GLU A 119 -7.19 -18.90 -13.04
CA GLU A 119 -7.97 -19.89 -12.25
C GLU A 119 -7.48 -19.98 -10.80
N LYS A 120 -7.07 -18.86 -10.22
CA LYS A 120 -6.52 -18.75 -8.85
C LYS A 120 -5.24 -19.57 -8.62
N LYS A 121 -4.40 -19.71 -9.65
CA LYS A 121 -3.18 -20.52 -9.58
C LYS A 121 -1.95 -19.74 -10.05
N GLY A 122 -0.78 -20.21 -9.60
CA GLY A 122 0.51 -19.74 -10.07
C GLY A 122 0.96 -18.42 -9.49
N VAL A 123 2.17 -18.00 -9.90
CA VAL A 123 2.88 -16.85 -9.30
C VAL A 123 2.15 -15.54 -9.54
N ILE A 124 1.57 -15.34 -10.72
CA ILE A 124 0.87 -14.08 -11.03
C ILE A 124 -0.35 -13.89 -10.14
N TYR A 125 -1.12 -14.97 -9.89
CA TYR A 125 -2.23 -14.92 -8.94
C TYR A 125 -1.73 -14.65 -7.50
N ALA A 126 -0.69 -15.36 -7.06
CA ALA A 126 -0.12 -15.16 -5.74
C ALA A 126 0.35 -13.72 -5.52
N MET A 127 0.97 -13.10 -6.52
CA MET A 127 1.39 -11.70 -6.46
C MET A 127 0.22 -10.72 -6.47
N ALA A 128 -0.84 -10.99 -7.22
CA ALA A 128 -2.06 -10.19 -7.17
C ALA A 128 -2.72 -10.26 -5.79
N GLN A 129 -2.77 -11.46 -5.20
CA GLN A 129 -3.29 -11.67 -3.86
C GLN A 129 -2.41 -10.99 -2.79
N LEU A 130 -1.08 -11.09 -2.89
CA LEU A 130 -0.15 -10.39 -1.99
C LEU A 130 -0.36 -8.88 -2.04
N THR A 131 -0.48 -8.33 -3.24
CA THR A 131 -0.73 -6.90 -3.45
C THR A 131 -2.06 -6.46 -2.84
N ARG A 132 -3.11 -7.28 -3.02
CA ARG A 132 -4.40 -7.07 -2.38
C ARG A 132 -4.29 -7.07 -0.86
N ILE A 133 -3.63 -8.06 -0.27
CA ILE A 133 -3.45 -8.16 1.20
C ILE A 133 -2.67 -6.96 1.73
N TYR A 134 -1.57 -6.58 1.05
CA TYR A 134 -0.78 -5.41 1.44
C TYR A 134 -1.64 -4.14 1.51
N ALA A 135 -2.49 -3.91 0.52
CA ALA A 135 -3.40 -2.77 0.50
C ALA A 135 -4.49 -2.89 1.57
N MET A 136 -5.13 -4.04 1.68
CA MET A 136 -6.30 -4.22 2.54
C MET A 136 -5.95 -4.23 4.03
N GLN A 137 -4.79 -4.76 4.44
CA GLN A 137 -4.35 -4.66 5.83
C GLN A 137 -4.10 -3.20 6.25
N MET A 138 -3.62 -2.38 5.31
CA MET A 138 -3.47 -0.94 5.55
C MET A 138 -4.84 -0.27 5.69
N MET A 139 -5.79 -0.60 4.79
CA MET A 139 -7.16 -0.11 4.88
C MET A 139 -7.83 -0.51 6.19
N ALA A 140 -7.72 -1.77 6.62
CA ALA A 140 -8.26 -2.26 7.88
C ALA A 140 -7.62 -1.55 9.09
N SER A 141 -6.32 -1.27 9.04
CA SER A 141 -5.62 -0.54 10.10
C SER A 141 -6.07 0.91 10.24
N LEU A 142 -6.55 1.52 9.16
CA LEU A 142 -6.98 2.92 9.11
C LEU A 142 -8.47 3.12 9.36
N GLN A 143 -9.28 2.23 8.77
CA GLN A 143 -10.72 2.42 8.67
C GLN A 143 -11.50 1.46 9.58
N GLY A 144 -10.84 0.42 10.13
CA GLY A 144 -11.50 -0.64 10.89
C GLY A 144 -12.16 -1.68 9.95
N PRO A 145 -13.47 -1.95 10.09
CA PRO A 145 -14.18 -2.88 9.22
C PRO A 145 -14.06 -2.51 7.73
N ILE A 146 -13.75 -3.49 6.89
CA ILE A 146 -13.61 -3.32 5.43
C ILE A 146 -14.31 -4.42 4.66
N PRO A 147 -14.73 -4.20 3.40
CA PRO A 147 -15.12 -5.27 2.50
C PRO A 147 -13.88 -6.05 2.06
N TYR A 148 -13.78 -7.32 2.41
CA TYR A 148 -12.66 -8.18 2.02
C TYR A 148 -13.09 -9.57 1.55
N SER A 149 -13.67 -10.40 2.46
CA SER A 149 -13.99 -11.80 2.16
C SER A 149 -15.20 -11.98 1.26
N LYS A 150 -16.12 -11.02 1.26
CA LYS A 150 -17.40 -11.07 0.55
C LYS A 150 -17.41 -10.28 -0.75
N VAL A 151 -16.30 -9.61 -1.11
CA VAL A 151 -16.24 -8.83 -2.34
C VAL A 151 -16.24 -9.74 -3.56
N LYS A 152 -17.10 -9.47 -4.52
CA LYS A 152 -17.22 -10.21 -5.78
C LYS A 152 -17.04 -9.29 -6.97
N SER A 153 -16.69 -9.88 -8.12
CA SER A 153 -16.64 -9.14 -9.38
C SER A 153 -17.99 -8.49 -9.68
N GLY A 154 -17.97 -7.20 -10.02
CA GLY A 154 -19.18 -6.44 -10.33
C GLY A 154 -19.98 -5.94 -9.12
N ASP A 155 -19.55 -6.18 -7.89
CA ASP A 155 -20.19 -5.64 -6.70
C ASP A 155 -20.14 -4.11 -6.68
N ILE A 156 -21.31 -3.47 -6.64
CA ILE A 156 -21.44 -2.02 -6.44
C ILE A 156 -21.52 -1.70 -4.93
N ARG A 157 -22.00 -2.65 -4.13
CA ARG A 157 -22.19 -2.52 -2.68
C ARG A 157 -21.71 -3.78 -1.97
N ALA A 158 -20.41 -3.96 -1.90
CA ALA A 158 -19.83 -5.08 -1.16
C ALA A 158 -20.13 -4.96 0.35
N ALA A 159 -20.52 -6.08 0.96
CA ALA A 159 -20.74 -6.12 2.40
C ALA A 159 -19.42 -5.99 3.16
N TYR A 160 -19.43 -5.24 4.24
CA TYR A 160 -18.30 -5.15 5.16
C TYR A 160 -18.14 -6.45 5.96
N ASP A 161 -16.92 -6.85 6.16
CA ASP A 161 -16.55 -7.81 7.19
C ASP A 161 -16.28 -7.07 8.49
N ASP A 162 -16.58 -7.69 9.63
CA ASP A 162 -16.00 -7.23 10.88
C ASP A 162 -14.46 -7.43 10.88
N GLU A 163 -13.75 -6.70 11.74
CA GLU A 163 -12.30 -6.75 11.77
C GLU A 163 -11.75 -8.17 11.99
N PRO A 164 -12.24 -8.97 12.97
CA PRO A 164 -11.74 -10.33 13.17
C PRO A 164 -11.88 -11.22 11.91
N THR A 165 -13.00 -11.11 11.21
CA THR A 165 -13.25 -11.86 9.96
C THR A 165 -12.30 -11.41 8.85
N ALA A 166 -12.14 -10.12 8.63
CA ALA A 166 -11.26 -9.58 7.60
C ALA A 166 -9.78 -9.97 7.86
N TRP A 167 -9.30 -9.80 9.09
CA TRP A 167 -7.92 -10.13 9.45
C TRP A 167 -7.64 -11.62 9.31
N ARG A 168 -8.53 -12.49 9.75
CA ARG A 168 -8.36 -13.95 9.60
C ARG A 168 -8.31 -14.36 8.14
N ALA A 169 -9.22 -13.84 7.32
CA ALA A 169 -9.22 -14.10 5.88
C ALA A 169 -7.93 -13.63 5.19
N MET A 170 -7.40 -12.46 5.57
CA MET A 170 -6.13 -11.98 5.04
C MET A 170 -4.94 -12.87 5.43
N PHE A 171 -4.92 -13.44 6.64
CA PHE A 171 -3.89 -14.40 7.04
C PHE A 171 -3.97 -15.70 6.25
N ASP A 172 -5.17 -16.25 6.06
CA ASP A 172 -5.37 -17.50 5.31
C ASP A 172 -4.94 -17.32 3.84
N ASP A 173 -5.31 -16.21 3.24
CA ASP A 173 -4.88 -15.85 1.88
C ASP A 173 -3.35 -15.68 1.79
N LEU A 174 -2.73 -15.05 2.80
CA LEU A 174 -1.28 -14.83 2.84
C LEU A 174 -0.49 -16.13 3.01
N ASP A 175 -1.00 -17.08 3.79
CA ASP A 175 -0.41 -18.39 3.93
C ASP A 175 -0.39 -19.14 2.58
N ASN A 176 -1.47 -19.06 1.82
CA ASN A 176 -1.53 -19.61 0.46
C ASN A 176 -0.54 -18.92 -0.49
N VAL A 177 -0.43 -17.59 -0.44
CA VAL A 177 0.57 -16.83 -1.21
C VAL A 177 1.98 -17.31 -0.92
N ILE A 178 2.34 -17.44 0.36
CA ILE A 178 3.68 -17.88 0.78
C ILE A 178 3.97 -19.29 0.26
N ALA A 179 3.01 -20.18 0.33
CA ALA A 179 3.16 -21.57 -0.19
C ALA A 179 3.41 -21.58 -1.70
N ILE A 180 2.67 -20.76 -2.49
CA ILE A 180 2.86 -20.67 -3.93
C ILE A 180 4.23 -20.07 -4.27
N LEU A 181 4.63 -18.97 -3.60
CA LEU A 181 5.92 -18.33 -3.82
C LEU A 181 7.09 -19.26 -3.47
N LYS A 182 6.98 -20.02 -2.38
CA LYS A 182 7.96 -21.02 -1.99
C LYS A 182 8.14 -22.09 -3.09
N SER A 183 7.04 -22.67 -3.55
CA SER A 183 7.07 -23.66 -4.62
C SER A 183 7.65 -23.09 -5.92
N ALA A 184 7.30 -21.86 -6.27
CA ALA A 184 7.84 -21.18 -7.44
C ALA A 184 9.35 -20.92 -7.34
N ALA A 185 9.84 -20.54 -6.17
CA ALA A 185 11.26 -20.34 -5.91
C ALA A 185 12.04 -21.65 -6.06
N GLU A 186 11.52 -22.74 -5.48
CA GLU A 186 12.12 -24.07 -5.57
C GLU A 186 12.17 -24.61 -7.01
N LEU A 187 11.17 -24.30 -7.83
CA LEU A 187 11.05 -24.74 -9.21
C LEU A 187 11.65 -23.79 -10.24
N GLY A 188 12.08 -22.59 -9.83
CA GLY A 188 12.59 -21.54 -10.73
C GLY A 188 11.54 -20.97 -11.68
N ILE A 189 10.26 -20.95 -11.29
CA ILE A 189 9.13 -20.49 -12.13
C ILE A 189 8.86 -19.00 -11.82
N ASN A 190 9.41 -18.11 -12.63
CA ASN A 190 9.28 -16.66 -12.40
C ASN A 190 9.24 -15.78 -13.65
N GLN A 191 9.29 -16.34 -14.85
CA GLN A 191 9.48 -15.58 -16.10
C GLN A 191 8.39 -14.54 -16.34
N ASP A 192 7.13 -14.90 -16.13
CA ASP A 192 6.00 -13.96 -16.31
C ASP A 192 6.02 -12.85 -15.27
N LEU A 193 6.48 -13.14 -14.05
CA LEU A 193 6.65 -12.15 -13.00
C LEU A 193 7.83 -11.22 -13.30
N ALA A 194 8.97 -11.78 -13.71
CA ALA A 194 10.18 -11.01 -14.01
C ALA A 194 9.96 -9.94 -15.09
N ALA A 195 9.04 -10.20 -16.03
CA ALA A 195 8.70 -9.25 -17.08
C ALA A 195 8.03 -7.96 -16.60
N VAL A 196 7.46 -7.96 -15.38
CA VAL A 196 6.66 -6.83 -14.86
C VAL A 196 7.06 -6.40 -13.44
N ASP A 197 7.93 -7.14 -12.79
CA ASP A 197 8.33 -6.89 -11.40
C ASP A 197 9.49 -5.88 -11.31
N GLN A 198 9.15 -4.66 -10.99
CA GLN A 198 10.09 -3.55 -10.78
C GLN A 198 10.78 -3.56 -9.41
N PHE A 199 10.35 -4.42 -8.47
CA PHE A 199 10.84 -4.44 -7.09
C PHE A 199 12.00 -5.41 -6.91
N TYR A 200 11.80 -6.65 -7.34
CA TYR A 200 12.76 -7.73 -7.14
C TYR A 200 13.10 -8.50 -8.42
N GLY A 201 12.63 -8.03 -9.59
CA GLY A 201 12.92 -8.64 -10.89
C GLY A 201 12.45 -10.10 -11.01
N GLY A 202 11.34 -10.44 -10.36
CA GLY A 202 10.77 -11.78 -10.38
C GLY A 202 11.38 -12.74 -9.35
N ASN A 203 12.18 -12.26 -8.41
CA ASN A 203 12.78 -13.11 -7.38
C ASN A 203 11.74 -13.56 -6.34
N CYS A 204 11.21 -14.77 -6.51
CA CYS A 204 10.17 -15.34 -5.63
C CYS A 204 10.65 -15.56 -4.19
N GLU A 205 11.94 -15.81 -3.96
CA GLU A 205 12.49 -15.94 -2.60
C GLU A 205 12.42 -14.60 -1.85
N LYS A 206 12.78 -13.50 -2.51
CA LYS A 206 12.65 -12.16 -1.91
C LYS A 206 11.18 -11.78 -1.68
N TRP A 207 10.30 -12.13 -2.60
CA TRP A 207 8.86 -11.93 -2.40
C TRP A 207 8.29 -12.79 -1.26
N MET A 208 8.81 -13.99 -1.05
CA MET A 208 8.45 -14.82 0.11
C MET A 208 8.89 -14.16 1.43
N LYS A 209 10.12 -13.62 1.49
CA LYS A 209 10.59 -12.86 2.66
C LYS A 209 9.73 -11.60 2.90
N PHE A 210 9.35 -10.90 1.83
CA PHE A 210 8.42 -9.77 1.89
C PHE A 210 7.06 -10.19 2.48
N ALA A 211 6.48 -11.27 1.95
CA ALA A 211 5.20 -11.81 2.41
C ALA A 211 5.25 -12.25 3.90
N ASN A 212 6.33 -12.91 4.32
CA ASN A 212 6.54 -13.24 5.73
C ASN A 212 6.70 -11.99 6.60
N THR A 213 7.38 -10.95 6.13
CA THR A 213 7.49 -9.68 6.87
C THR A 213 6.12 -9.01 7.00
N LEU A 214 5.31 -9.04 5.94
CA LEU A 214 3.93 -8.57 6.00
C LEU A 214 3.09 -9.39 7.00
N LYS A 215 3.25 -10.72 7.01
CA LYS A 215 2.60 -11.61 7.99
C LYS A 215 2.99 -11.25 9.42
N LEU A 216 4.27 -10.99 9.65
CA LEU A 216 4.77 -10.56 10.95
C LEU A 216 4.18 -9.20 11.36
N ARG A 217 4.17 -8.21 10.46
CA ARG A 217 3.52 -6.89 10.68
C ARG A 217 2.05 -7.06 11.11
N MET A 218 1.31 -7.85 10.35
CA MET A 218 -0.10 -8.12 10.62
C MET A 218 -0.30 -8.81 11.98
N ALA A 219 0.54 -9.79 12.31
CA ALA A 219 0.47 -10.51 13.58
C ALA A 219 0.75 -9.59 14.78
N ILE A 220 1.77 -8.74 14.71
CA ILE A 220 2.05 -7.75 15.75
C ILE A 220 0.89 -6.75 15.88
N ARG A 221 0.29 -6.35 14.76
CA ARG A 221 -0.85 -5.41 14.76
C ARG A 221 -2.06 -5.94 15.55
N VAL A 222 -2.34 -7.24 15.47
CA VAL A 222 -3.50 -7.86 16.12
C VAL A 222 -3.15 -8.59 17.43
N SER A 223 -1.91 -8.51 17.89
CA SER A 223 -1.39 -9.29 19.05
C SER A 223 -2.12 -9.04 20.36
N GLY A 224 -2.73 -7.87 20.54
CA GLY A 224 -3.50 -7.56 21.74
C GLY A 224 -4.92 -8.15 21.78
N VAL A 225 -5.42 -8.69 20.67
CA VAL A 225 -6.83 -9.08 20.51
C VAL A 225 -7.05 -10.42 19.82
N ALA A 226 -6.06 -10.97 19.12
CA ALA A 226 -6.17 -12.21 18.38
C ALA A 226 -5.35 -13.33 19.01
N ASP A 227 -5.99 -14.43 19.37
CA ASP A 227 -5.38 -15.61 20.01
C ASP A 227 -4.36 -16.35 19.12
N TYR A 228 -4.49 -16.21 17.80
CA TYR A 228 -3.59 -16.80 16.80
C TYR A 228 -2.37 -15.92 16.47
N ALA A 229 -2.31 -14.69 16.97
CA ALA A 229 -1.30 -13.70 16.57
C ALA A 229 0.13 -14.19 16.84
N GLN A 230 0.40 -14.75 18.02
CA GLN A 230 1.72 -15.27 18.37
C GLN A 230 2.14 -16.39 17.40
N ALA A 231 1.28 -17.37 17.12
CA ALA A 231 1.58 -18.46 16.22
C ALA A 231 1.92 -17.95 14.81
N LYS A 232 1.15 -16.98 14.29
CA LYS A 232 1.39 -16.35 12.98
C LYS A 232 2.69 -15.56 12.93
N ALA A 233 3.05 -14.85 14.02
CA ALA A 233 4.33 -14.15 14.11
C ALA A 233 5.52 -15.13 14.09
N GLU A 234 5.45 -16.20 14.86
CA GLU A 234 6.47 -17.24 14.89
C GLU A 234 6.62 -17.99 13.58
N GLU A 235 5.51 -18.32 12.91
CA GLU A 235 5.53 -18.89 11.56
C GLU A 235 6.22 -17.96 10.55
N ALA A 236 5.91 -16.67 10.59
CA ALA A 236 6.51 -15.67 9.71
C ALA A 236 8.03 -15.61 9.89
N VAL A 237 8.51 -15.55 11.13
CA VAL A 237 9.95 -15.50 11.43
C VAL A 237 10.65 -16.80 11.00
N ARG A 238 10.06 -17.96 11.27
CA ARG A 238 10.61 -19.26 10.83
C ARG A 238 10.63 -19.40 9.30
N GLY A 239 9.66 -18.78 8.60
CA GLY A 239 9.59 -18.76 7.13
C GLY A 239 10.63 -17.86 6.47
N GLY A 240 11.31 -17.01 7.24
CA GLY A 240 12.29 -16.04 6.78
C GLY A 240 11.67 -14.70 6.43
N VAL A 241 12.08 -13.66 7.15
CA VAL A 241 11.68 -12.25 6.93
C VAL A 241 12.81 -11.49 6.24
N LEU A 242 12.58 -10.22 5.91
CA LEU A 242 13.64 -9.33 5.39
C LEU A 242 14.71 -9.14 6.46
N GLU A 243 15.99 -9.37 6.11
CA GLU A 243 17.08 -9.33 7.09
C GLU A 243 18.19 -8.32 6.73
N SER A 244 18.34 -8.02 5.45
CA SER A 244 19.40 -7.13 4.96
C SER A 244 18.85 -5.97 4.16
N VAL A 245 19.67 -4.95 3.96
CA VAL A 245 19.31 -3.81 3.10
C VAL A 245 18.96 -4.28 1.69
N SER A 246 19.65 -5.31 1.18
CA SER A 246 19.40 -5.87 -0.16
C SER A 246 18.06 -6.63 -0.27
N ASP A 247 17.44 -6.96 0.86
CA ASP A 247 16.10 -7.56 0.89
C ASP A 247 15.00 -6.49 0.92
N SER A 248 15.33 -5.24 1.28
CA SER A 248 14.36 -4.15 1.34
C SER A 248 13.73 -3.86 -0.02
N SER A 249 12.45 -3.55 -0.04
CA SER A 249 11.68 -3.29 -1.26
C SER A 249 11.51 -1.81 -1.51
N TYR A 250 11.82 -1.41 -2.75
CA TYR A 250 11.67 -0.04 -3.22
C TYR A 250 10.96 -0.03 -4.57
N ASP A 251 10.02 0.88 -4.74
CA ASP A 251 9.52 1.21 -6.07
C ASP A 251 10.53 2.14 -6.76
N THR A 252 11.15 1.64 -7.82
CA THR A 252 12.16 2.35 -8.60
C THR A 252 11.60 3.04 -9.82
N THR A 253 10.31 2.90 -10.10
CA THR A 253 9.68 3.57 -11.23
C THR A 253 9.33 5.01 -10.87
N SER A 254 10.23 5.91 -11.18
CA SER A 254 10.03 7.35 -11.01
C SER A 254 9.44 7.96 -12.28
N SER A 255 8.15 7.86 -12.49
CA SER A 255 7.48 8.57 -13.59
C SER A 255 6.12 9.07 -13.14
N GLY A 256 5.86 10.33 -13.24
CA GLY A 256 4.60 11.06 -13.05
C GLY A 256 3.61 10.55 -12.01
N ILE A 257 3.25 9.28 -12.04
CA ILE A 257 2.36 8.62 -11.09
C ILE A 257 3.12 8.19 -9.81
N ASN A 258 4.42 7.89 -9.92
CA ASN A 258 5.25 7.33 -8.86
C ASN A 258 6.32 8.30 -8.34
N GLU A 259 6.05 9.60 -8.41
CA GLU A 259 6.91 10.61 -7.79
C GLU A 259 6.93 10.42 -6.26
N ASN A 260 8.09 10.62 -5.65
CA ASN A 260 8.25 10.49 -4.20
C ASN A 260 7.40 11.52 -3.45
N GLY A 261 6.40 11.08 -2.71
CA GLY A 261 5.43 11.94 -2.03
C GLY A 261 6.07 12.84 -0.95
N TYR A 262 7.13 12.39 -0.29
CA TYR A 262 7.86 13.24 0.66
C TYR A 262 8.63 14.38 -0.04
N ALA A 263 9.20 14.10 -1.20
CA ALA A 263 9.85 15.14 -2.00
C ALA A 263 8.83 16.17 -2.49
N ILE A 264 7.62 15.74 -2.84
CA ILE A 264 6.53 16.63 -3.25
C ILE A 264 6.18 17.60 -2.11
N VAL A 265 5.80 17.10 -0.95
CA VAL A 265 5.33 17.95 0.16
C VAL A 265 6.45 18.79 0.76
N SER A 266 7.68 18.27 0.75
CA SER A 266 8.87 19.03 1.14
C SER A 266 9.14 20.18 0.17
N GLY A 267 9.01 19.94 -1.13
CA GLY A 267 9.17 20.93 -2.18
C GLY A 267 8.11 22.04 -2.13
N TRP A 268 6.92 21.75 -1.67
CA TRP A 268 5.87 22.78 -1.42
C TRP A 268 6.12 23.59 -0.15
N GLY A 269 7.07 23.19 0.69
CA GLY A 269 7.32 23.84 1.97
C GLY A 269 6.29 23.54 3.05
N GLU A 270 5.45 22.54 2.82
CA GLU A 270 4.30 22.21 3.68
C GLU A 270 4.66 21.33 4.87
N VAL A 271 5.88 20.82 4.91
CA VAL A 271 6.37 20.01 6.03
C VAL A 271 7.72 20.50 6.54
N ARG A 272 7.98 20.21 7.81
CA ARG A 272 9.27 20.37 8.48
C ARG A 272 9.52 19.16 9.38
N ALA A 273 10.77 18.99 9.80
CA ALA A 273 11.09 18.04 10.84
C ALA A 273 10.24 18.30 12.09
N ASN A 274 9.80 17.26 12.79
CA ASN A 274 9.07 17.42 14.04
C ASN A 274 10.04 17.62 15.21
N ALA A 275 9.68 18.47 16.16
CA ALA A 275 10.47 18.71 17.37
C ALA A 275 10.66 17.43 18.20
N CYS A 276 9.71 16.50 18.16
CA CYS A 276 9.82 15.22 18.87
C CYS A 276 11.06 14.44 18.38
N ILE A 277 11.12 14.11 17.09
CA ILE A 277 12.24 13.33 16.55
C ILE A 277 13.57 14.09 16.64
N THR A 278 13.60 15.39 16.36
CA THR A 278 14.84 16.16 16.42
C THR A 278 15.38 16.28 17.85
N SER A 279 14.52 16.40 18.87
CA SER A 279 14.94 16.41 20.26
C SER A 279 15.58 15.08 20.68
N TYR A 280 14.97 13.96 20.35
CA TYR A 280 15.56 12.65 20.59
C TYR A 280 16.92 12.49 19.92
N MET A 281 16.98 12.77 18.61
CA MET A 281 18.20 12.62 17.84
C MET A 281 19.34 13.57 18.29
N ASN A 282 19.00 14.78 18.75
CA ASN A 282 19.95 15.71 19.33
C ASN A 282 20.45 15.20 20.69
N GLY A 283 19.55 14.75 21.56
CA GLY A 283 19.89 14.24 22.89
C GLY A 283 20.84 13.05 22.84
N TYR A 284 20.63 12.16 21.89
CA TYR A 284 21.52 10.99 21.66
C TYR A 284 22.70 11.29 20.74
N LYS A 285 22.84 12.49 20.20
CA LYS A 285 23.84 12.85 19.17
C LYS A 285 23.82 11.89 17.98
N ASP A 286 22.62 11.47 17.57
CA ASP A 286 22.42 10.46 16.53
C ASP A 286 23.11 10.88 15.22
N PRO A 287 24.04 10.10 14.67
CA PRO A 287 24.76 10.45 13.45
C PRO A 287 23.86 10.53 12.20
N ARG A 288 22.70 9.91 12.21
CA ARG A 288 21.74 9.92 11.09
C ARG A 288 21.03 11.25 10.88
N ARG A 289 21.16 12.21 11.83
CA ARG A 289 20.53 13.54 11.73
C ARG A 289 20.78 14.21 10.38
N SER A 290 22.03 14.19 9.92
CA SER A 290 22.43 14.81 8.66
C SER A 290 21.92 14.07 7.41
N ALA A 291 21.54 12.81 7.55
CA ALA A 291 20.93 12.05 6.47
C ALA A 291 19.41 12.27 6.38
N TYR A 292 18.77 12.63 7.49
CA TYR A 292 17.32 12.79 7.54
C TYR A 292 16.88 14.25 7.38
N PHE A 293 17.66 15.19 7.92
CA PHE A 293 17.25 16.59 8.03
C PHE A 293 18.33 17.56 7.56
N THR A 294 17.89 18.66 6.99
CA THR A 294 18.77 19.83 6.77
C THR A 294 19.07 20.48 8.12
N LYS A 295 20.24 21.13 8.23
CA LYS A 295 20.48 22.02 9.35
C LYS A 295 19.47 23.16 9.32
N GLN A 296 19.15 23.71 10.49
CA GLN A 296 18.36 24.93 10.60
C GLN A 296 19.11 26.10 9.94
N ALA A 297 18.37 27.08 9.43
CA ALA A 297 18.99 28.20 8.69
C ALA A 297 19.47 29.32 9.60
N ALA A 298 18.75 29.65 10.68
CA ALA A 298 19.11 30.73 11.60
C ALA A 298 18.26 30.69 12.89
N GLY A 299 18.81 31.27 13.95
CA GLY A 299 18.06 31.62 15.15
C GLY A 299 18.00 30.58 16.26
N PHE A 300 18.70 29.43 16.10
CA PHE A 300 18.71 28.38 17.10
C PHE A 300 20.14 28.01 17.52
N SER A 301 20.28 27.43 18.71
CA SER A 301 21.56 26.95 19.24
C SER A 301 21.94 25.56 18.72
N GLU A 302 20.92 24.74 18.37
CA GLU A 302 21.12 23.38 17.86
C GLU A 302 21.12 23.38 16.34
N ASP A 303 21.92 22.50 15.74
CA ASP A 303 22.01 22.34 14.29
C ASP A 303 20.71 21.82 13.65
N TYR A 304 19.96 20.99 14.36
CA TYR A 304 18.73 20.35 13.88
C TYR A 304 17.57 20.72 14.79
N VAL A 305 16.65 21.51 14.31
CA VAL A 305 15.50 22.01 15.08
C VAL A 305 14.22 21.79 14.33
N GLY A 306 13.36 20.93 14.88
CA GLY A 306 12.03 20.65 14.33
C GLY A 306 10.96 21.60 14.88
N VAL A 307 9.86 21.68 14.16
CA VAL A 307 8.67 22.42 14.58
C VAL A 307 7.85 21.60 15.55
N ARG A 308 7.32 22.21 16.59
CA ARG A 308 6.47 21.55 17.58
C ARG A 308 5.05 21.35 17.03
N SER A 309 4.58 20.11 16.95
CA SER A 309 3.18 19.83 16.64
C SER A 309 2.25 20.37 17.74
N GLY A 310 1.06 20.81 17.35
CA GLY A 310 0.06 21.35 18.28
C GLY A 310 0.33 22.77 18.79
N SER A 311 1.42 23.41 18.37
CA SER A 311 1.63 24.84 18.64
C SER A 311 0.80 25.68 17.68
N SER A 312 0.52 26.94 18.05
CA SER A 312 -0.08 27.90 17.11
C SER A 312 0.73 27.94 15.83
N VAL A 313 0.08 27.77 14.71
CA VAL A 313 0.72 27.77 13.40
C VAL A 313 0.64 29.16 12.77
N ALA A 314 1.72 29.57 12.16
CA ALA A 314 1.74 30.78 11.35
C ALA A 314 0.97 30.55 10.03
N PRO A 315 0.39 31.61 9.46
CA PRO A 315 -0.42 31.49 8.26
C PRO A 315 0.36 31.11 6.99
N ASN A 316 1.68 31.34 6.99
CA ASN A 316 2.51 31.10 5.82
C ASN A 316 3.61 30.07 6.08
N PRO A 317 3.90 29.17 5.12
CA PRO A 317 5.01 28.22 5.22
C PRO A 317 6.38 28.90 5.40
N SER A 318 6.56 30.10 4.88
CA SER A 318 7.79 30.89 5.00
C SER A 318 8.16 31.25 6.44
N ASP A 319 7.20 31.30 7.36
CA ASP A 319 7.44 31.60 8.77
C ASP A 319 8.24 30.51 9.49
N TYR A 320 8.33 29.32 8.89
CA TYR A 320 9.09 28.17 9.40
C TYR A 320 10.33 27.82 8.57
N GLN A 321 10.73 28.69 7.63
CA GLN A 321 11.86 28.40 6.73
C GLN A 321 13.19 28.21 7.47
N ASN A 322 13.32 28.74 8.69
CA ASN A 322 14.53 28.61 9.50
C ASN A 322 14.65 27.25 10.22
N TYR A 323 13.56 26.50 10.31
CA TYR A 323 13.57 25.17 10.91
C TYR A 323 14.13 24.11 9.95
N SER A 324 14.60 23.01 10.53
CA SER A 324 15.07 21.87 9.75
C SER A 324 13.98 21.29 8.85
N ASN A 325 14.33 21.06 7.58
CA ASN A 325 13.50 20.37 6.61
C ASN A 325 13.98 18.93 6.40
N LEU A 326 13.24 18.14 5.62
CA LEU A 326 13.68 16.83 5.19
C LEU A 326 14.85 16.97 4.21
N MET A 327 15.81 16.04 4.24
CA MET A 327 16.91 16.00 3.26
C MET A 327 16.43 15.70 1.83
N ILE A 328 15.31 15.00 1.69
CA ILE A 328 14.70 14.63 0.42
C ILE A 328 13.97 15.81 -0.27
N THR A 329 14.47 17.00 -0.16
CA THR A 329 13.71 18.23 -0.41
C THR A 329 13.10 18.40 -1.80
N THR A 330 13.71 17.90 -2.87
CA THR A 330 13.26 18.23 -4.23
C THR A 330 13.35 17.10 -5.25
N ASP A 331 14.08 16.03 -4.97
CA ASP A 331 14.27 14.94 -5.93
C ASP A 331 13.09 13.96 -5.88
N LYS A 332 12.10 14.21 -6.71
CA LYS A 332 10.91 13.37 -6.83
C LYS A 332 11.19 12.01 -7.47
N THR A 333 12.39 11.83 -8.05
CA THR A 333 12.79 10.59 -8.73
C THR A 333 13.40 9.55 -7.79
N LEU A 334 13.60 9.90 -6.53
CA LEU A 334 14.12 8.97 -5.52
C LEU A 334 13.19 7.77 -5.36
N PRO A 335 13.76 6.55 -5.28
CA PRO A 335 12.97 5.34 -5.07
C PRO A 335 12.05 5.46 -3.86
N GLN A 336 10.81 5.00 -4.01
CA GLN A 336 9.83 4.97 -2.93
C GLN A 336 10.03 3.74 -2.07
N PRO A 337 10.22 3.87 -0.76
CA PRO A 337 10.29 2.71 0.12
C PRO A 337 8.93 2.02 0.23
N VAL A 338 8.93 0.70 0.15
CA VAL A 338 7.73 -0.13 0.33
C VAL A 338 7.81 -0.92 1.64
N MET A 339 8.92 -1.61 1.87
CA MET A 339 9.16 -2.35 3.10
C MET A 339 10.66 -2.48 3.38
N TYR A 340 11.07 -2.16 4.59
CA TYR A 340 12.47 -2.19 5.00
C TYR A 340 12.79 -3.43 5.84
N ALA A 341 14.00 -3.96 5.70
CA ALA A 341 14.54 -4.95 6.62
C ALA A 341 14.63 -4.42 8.07
N ALA A 342 14.89 -3.13 8.24
CA ALA A 342 14.85 -2.48 9.55
C ALA A 342 13.48 -2.62 10.23
N GLU A 343 12.38 -2.51 9.49
CA GLU A 343 11.04 -2.73 10.02
C GLU A 343 10.89 -4.18 10.54
N ALA A 344 11.33 -5.16 9.76
CA ALA A 344 11.29 -6.57 10.18
C ALA A 344 12.08 -6.79 11.49
N ALA A 345 13.23 -6.15 11.64
CA ALA A 345 14.02 -6.21 12.88
C ALA A 345 13.28 -5.61 14.08
N PHE A 346 12.64 -4.46 13.92
CA PHE A 346 11.84 -3.85 14.99
C PHE A 346 10.59 -4.67 15.32
N LEU A 347 9.89 -5.22 14.34
CA LEU A 347 8.74 -6.10 14.56
C LEU A 347 9.13 -7.37 15.33
N ARG A 348 10.28 -7.96 15.01
CA ARG A 348 10.84 -9.09 15.77
C ARG A 348 11.11 -8.71 17.22
N ALA A 349 11.76 -7.57 17.45
CA ALA A 349 12.06 -7.09 18.80
C ALA A 349 10.79 -6.81 19.62
N GLU A 350 9.77 -6.23 19.00
CA GLU A 350 8.48 -6.00 19.63
C GLU A 350 7.78 -7.32 20.01
N GLY A 351 7.77 -8.30 19.10
CA GLY A 351 7.19 -9.62 19.34
C GLY A 351 7.85 -10.34 20.53
N VAL A 352 9.18 -10.26 20.67
CA VAL A 352 9.89 -10.81 21.83
C VAL A 352 9.46 -10.13 23.13
N ARG A 353 9.36 -8.81 23.12
CA ARG A 353 8.93 -8.04 24.30
C ARG A 353 7.51 -8.41 24.71
N GLN A 354 6.59 -8.57 23.77
CA GLN A 354 5.20 -8.95 24.03
C GLN A 354 5.11 -10.37 24.60
N ALA A 355 5.84 -11.33 24.03
CA ALA A 355 5.89 -12.70 24.52
C ALA A 355 6.45 -12.78 25.96
N SER A 356 7.47 -11.99 26.29
CA SER A 356 8.06 -11.94 27.62
C SER A 356 7.15 -11.30 28.67
N SER A 357 6.28 -10.36 28.28
CA SER A 357 5.31 -9.73 29.17
C SER A 357 4.12 -10.63 29.49
N ASN A 358 3.80 -11.61 28.64
CA ASN A 358 2.70 -12.55 28.84
C ASN A 358 3.10 -13.81 29.64
N SER A 359 4.22 -13.80 30.35
CA SER A 359 4.68 -14.73 31.41
C SER A 359 4.55 -16.25 31.16
N SER A 360 4.48 -16.70 29.93
CA SER A 360 4.65 -18.11 29.56
C SER A 360 5.89 -18.26 28.65
N GLY A 361 7.00 -18.13 29.28
CA GLY A 361 8.38 -18.17 28.91
C GLY A 361 8.80 -19.10 27.78
N VAL A 362 8.57 -18.71 26.53
CA VAL A 362 9.41 -19.15 25.43
C VAL A 362 10.02 -17.90 24.80
N LEU A 363 11.15 -17.52 25.35
CA LEU A 363 12.05 -16.59 24.66
C LEU A 363 12.51 -17.28 23.35
N ILE A 364 12.03 -16.82 22.23
CA ILE A 364 12.73 -17.10 20.97
C ILE A 364 13.97 -16.22 21.02
N PRO A 365 15.20 -16.77 21.12
CA PRO A 365 16.41 -15.98 21.08
C PRO A 365 16.55 -15.38 19.68
N ILE A 366 16.11 -14.15 19.53
CA ILE A 366 16.37 -13.39 18.33
C ILE A 366 17.72 -12.72 18.54
N ALA A 367 18.77 -13.31 18.01
CA ALA A 367 20.03 -12.62 17.84
C ALA A 367 19.78 -11.46 16.89
N ILE A 368 19.61 -10.25 17.43
CA ILE A 368 19.61 -9.01 16.65
C ILE A 368 21.08 -8.79 16.26
N ASN A 369 21.44 -9.30 15.10
CA ASN A 369 22.74 -9.00 14.54
C ASN A 369 22.62 -7.61 13.89
N PHE A 370 23.01 -6.58 14.63
CA PHE A 370 23.26 -5.27 14.06
C PHE A 370 24.57 -5.39 13.30
N GLY A 371 24.50 -5.90 12.05
CA GLY A 371 25.62 -5.88 11.14
C GLY A 371 26.07 -4.44 10.95
N ALA A 372 27.34 -4.18 11.22
CA ALA A 372 28.04 -2.92 11.10
C ALA A 372 28.00 -2.37 9.67
#